data_b8c3b576ce8c93dc130878c01f0c153d
#
_entry.id   b8c3b576ce8c93dc130878c01f0c153d
#
_cell.length_a   1.000
_cell.length_b   1.000
_cell.length_c   1.000
_cell.angle_alpha   90.00
_cell.angle_beta   90.00
_cell.angle_gamma   90.00
#
_symmetry.space_group_name_H-M   'P 1'
#
loop_
_entity.id
_entity.type
_entity.pdbx_description
1 polymer ?
#
loop_
_entity_poly.entity_id
_entity_poly.type
_entity_poly.pdbx_seq_one_letter_code
_entity_poly.pdbx_strand_id
1 'polypeptide(L)'
;GFVRVQRFPERYEKTAFVYGDFHKDYDGSLYHFITQLPDLDTDDWQTKQYNVEANTVTQCTGLKDKNGISIFEGDFIKYNQHKGYMLPNFIAEVQWINDSACFGYKRNDVPDWSSPTPFVEHDELKSDFLNFVEVVGNIWDNEISELVAQHSI
;
A
#
# COMPACT_ATOMS: atom_id res chain seq x y z
N GLY A 1 -12.84 1.78 -7.80
CA GLY A 1 -11.46 2.17 -7.48
C GLY A 1 -10.55 0.95 -7.45
N PHE A 2 -9.29 1.14 -7.78
CA PHE A 2 -8.32 0.04 -7.77
C PHE A 2 -7.94 -0.29 -6.32
N VAL A 3 -8.15 -1.53 -5.90
CA VAL A 3 -7.84 -2.02 -4.55
C VAL A 3 -6.88 -3.20 -4.60
N ARG A 4 -6.12 -3.37 -3.53
CA ARG A 4 -5.28 -4.55 -3.28
C ARG A 4 -5.84 -5.28 -2.07
N VAL A 5 -5.91 -6.59 -2.15
CA VAL A 5 -6.32 -7.43 -1.02
C VAL A 5 -5.43 -8.66 -0.93
N GLN A 6 -5.29 -9.15 0.28
CA GLN A 6 -4.62 -10.40 0.52
C GLN A 6 -5.57 -11.55 0.19
N ARG A 7 -5.15 -12.45 -0.71
CA ARG A 7 -5.91 -13.64 -1.09
C ARG A 7 -5.77 -14.71 0.00
N PHE A 8 -6.88 -15.40 0.31
CA PHE A 8 -6.82 -16.63 1.08
C PHE A 8 -5.95 -17.67 0.37
N PRO A 9 -4.95 -18.25 1.03
CA PRO A 9 -4.23 -19.35 0.44
C PRO A 9 -5.18 -20.54 0.27
N GLU A 10 -5.37 -21.01 -0.95
CA GLU A 10 -5.91 -22.34 -1.15
C GLU A 10 -4.92 -23.31 -0.52
N ARG A 11 -5.39 -24.12 0.37
CA ARG A 11 -4.77 -25.02 1.41
C ARG A 11 -3.24 -25.23 1.44
N TYR A 12 -2.46 -24.81 0.43
CA TYR A 12 -0.99 -25.03 0.33
C TYR A 12 -0.21 -23.95 -0.43
N GLU A 13 -0.84 -22.85 -0.86
CA GLU A 13 -0.16 -21.78 -1.58
C GLU A 13 0.18 -20.62 -0.65
N LYS A 14 1.30 -19.94 -0.96
CA LYS A 14 1.69 -18.70 -0.26
C LYS A 14 0.59 -17.67 -0.42
N THR A 15 0.32 -16.91 0.63
CA THR A 15 -0.52 -15.72 0.59
C THR A 15 -0.08 -14.82 -0.56
N ALA A 16 -1.01 -14.42 -1.41
CA ALA A 16 -0.73 -13.57 -2.55
C ALA A 16 -1.67 -12.38 -2.56
N PHE A 17 -1.18 -11.24 -3.01
CA PHE A 17 -2.03 -10.09 -3.27
C PHE A 17 -2.69 -10.20 -4.63
N VAL A 18 -3.95 -9.77 -4.70
CA VAL A 18 -4.70 -9.62 -5.95
C VAL A 18 -5.16 -8.18 -6.09
N TYR A 19 -5.24 -7.72 -7.33
CA TYR A 19 -5.60 -6.35 -7.68
C TYR A 19 -6.83 -6.37 -8.57
N GLY A 20 -7.74 -5.43 -8.38
CA GLY A 20 -8.94 -5.33 -9.20
C GLY A 20 -10.05 -4.56 -8.52
N ASP A 21 -11.26 -4.76 -9.00
CA ASP A 21 -12.46 -4.17 -8.42
C ASP A 21 -13.00 -5.04 -7.30
N PHE A 22 -13.20 -4.43 -6.13
CA PHE A 22 -13.74 -5.08 -4.96
C PHE A 22 -15.26 -5.12 -4.99
N HIS A 23 -15.81 -6.31 -4.78
CA HIS A 23 -17.25 -6.55 -4.71
C HIS A 23 -17.62 -7.19 -3.38
N LYS A 24 -18.76 -6.75 -2.86
CA LYS A 24 -19.41 -7.36 -1.69
C LYS A 24 -20.76 -7.91 -2.13
N ASP A 25 -20.97 -9.20 -1.95
CA ASP A 25 -22.24 -9.82 -2.24
C ASP A 25 -23.26 -9.55 -1.12
N TYR A 26 -24.51 -9.25 -1.48
CA TYR A 26 -25.58 -8.88 -0.56
C TYR A 26 -26.60 -10.00 -0.31
N ASP A 27 -26.37 -11.19 -0.82
CA ASP A 27 -27.29 -12.33 -0.67
C ASP A 27 -27.32 -12.97 0.75
N GLY A 28 -26.62 -12.34 1.71
CA GLY A 28 -26.49 -12.81 3.10
C GLY A 28 -25.32 -13.76 3.31
N SER A 29 -24.58 -14.11 2.29
CA SER A 29 -23.29 -14.78 2.41
C SER A 29 -22.19 -13.74 2.46
N LEU A 30 -21.26 -13.89 3.44
CA LEU A 30 -20.14 -12.96 3.64
C LEU A 30 -19.00 -13.16 2.62
N TYR A 31 -19.36 -13.33 1.34
CA TYR A 31 -18.33 -13.46 0.31
C TYR A 31 -17.87 -12.08 -0.15
N HIS A 32 -16.60 -11.83 0.04
CA HIS A 32 -15.90 -10.69 -0.52
C HIS A 32 -14.99 -11.21 -1.63
N PHE A 33 -15.04 -10.61 -2.80
CA PHE A 33 -14.22 -11.04 -3.92
C PHE A 33 -13.67 -9.86 -4.72
N ILE A 34 -12.54 -10.09 -5.34
CA ILE A 34 -11.94 -9.19 -6.32
C ILE A 34 -12.19 -9.74 -7.71
N THR A 35 -12.67 -8.90 -8.59
CA THR A 35 -12.76 -9.18 -10.03
C THR A 35 -11.56 -8.56 -10.72
N GLN A 36 -10.72 -9.41 -11.27
CA GLN A 36 -9.61 -9.01 -12.14
C GLN A 36 -10.09 -9.08 -13.58
N LEU A 37 -10.08 -7.95 -14.28
CA LEU A 37 -10.39 -7.91 -15.70
C LEU A 37 -9.31 -8.64 -16.51
N PRO A 38 -9.66 -9.17 -17.70
CA PRO A 38 -8.68 -9.77 -18.59
C PRO A 38 -7.55 -8.79 -18.90
N ASP A 39 -6.33 -9.29 -18.96
CA ASP A 39 -5.19 -8.52 -19.45
C ASP A 39 -5.27 -8.47 -20.98
N LEU A 40 -5.44 -7.26 -21.54
CA LEU A 40 -5.57 -7.06 -22.98
C LEU A 40 -4.27 -7.35 -23.76
N ASP A 41 -3.16 -7.42 -23.04
CA ASP A 41 -1.84 -7.72 -23.61
C ASP A 41 -1.50 -9.21 -23.61
N THR A 42 -2.39 -10.05 -23.09
CA THR A 42 -2.24 -11.50 -23.05
C THR A 42 -3.43 -12.19 -23.73
N ASP A 43 -3.27 -13.46 -24.14
CA ASP A 43 -4.36 -14.28 -24.69
C ASP A 43 -5.37 -14.76 -23.61
N ASP A 44 -5.23 -14.28 -22.36
CA ASP A 44 -6.11 -14.63 -21.25
C ASP A 44 -7.32 -13.67 -21.17
N TRP A 45 -8.35 -13.97 -21.92
CA TRP A 45 -9.61 -13.22 -22.00
C TRP A 45 -10.60 -13.52 -20.87
N GLN A 46 -10.19 -14.25 -19.83
CA GLN A 46 -11.07 -14.64 -18.75
C GLN A 46 -11.04 -13.65 -17.59
N THR A 47 -12.22 -13.19 -17.18
CA THR A 47 -12.39 -12.50 -15.92
C THR A 47 -12.18 -13.49 -14.76
N LYS A 48 -11.25 -13.18 -13.86
CA LYS A 48 -10.97 -14.00 -12.68
C LYS A 48 -11.60 -13.39 -11.44
N GLN A 49 -12.19 -14.24 -10.60
CA GLN A 49 -12.71 -13.84 -9.30
C GLN A 49 -11.92 -14.55 -8.19
N TYR A 50 -11.56 -13.79 -7.18
CA TYR A 50 -10.80 -14.30 -6.03
C TYR A 50 -11.54 -13.97 -4.75
N ASN A 51 -11.79 -15.00 -3.92
CA ASN A 51 -12.27 -14.80 -2.57
C ASN A 51 -11.18 -14.14 -1.74
N VAL A 52 -11.54 -13.12 -0.97
CA VAL A 52 -10.59 -12.29 -0.23
C VAL A 52 -11.05 -12.03 1.20
N GLU A 53 -10.09 -11.78 2.09
CA GLU A 53 -10.38 -11.30 3.44
C GLU A 53 -10.75 -9.82 3.42
N ALA A 54 -11.96 -9.49 3.89
CA ALA A 54 -12.45 -8.12 3.86
C ALA A 54 -11.57 -7.12 4.65
N ASN A 55 -10.96 -7.58 5.73
CA ASN A 55 -10.09 -6.77 6.58
C ASN A 55 -8.71 -6.49 5.97
N THR A 56 -8.38 -7.12 4.83
CA THR A 56 -7.13 -6.88 4.10
C THR A 56 -7.33 -6.03 2.85
N VAL A 57 -8.56 -5.57 2.60
CA VAL A 57 -8.86 -4.69 1.46
C VAL A 57 -8.27 -3.32 1.68
N THR A 58 -7.42 -2.87 0.76
CA THR A 58 -6.77 -1.57 0.80
C THR A 58 -6.91 -0.79 -0.48
N GLN A 59 -6.89 0.52 -0.37
CA GLN A 59 -7.03 1.40 -1.51
C GLN A 59 -5.68 1.77 -2.11
N CYS A 60 -5.65 1.89 -3.43
CA CYS A 60 -4.50 2.47 -4.14
C CYS A 60 -4.47 3.98 -3.89
N THR A 61 -3.31 4.51 -3.50
CA THR A 61 -3.12 5.95 -3.31
C THR A 61 -3.10 6.74 -4.62
N GLY A 62 -2.94 6.05 -5.76
CA GLY A 62 -2.66 6.66 -7.06
C GLY A 62 -1.21 7.09 -7.25
N LEU A 63 -0.36 6.92 -6.24
CA LEU A 63 1.06 7.26 -6.27
C LEU A 63 1.91 6.03 -6.60
N LYS A 64 3.12 6.28 -7.09
CA LYS A 64 4.13 5.25 -7.34
C LYS A 64 5.43 5.59 -6.64
N ASP A 65 6.15 4.57 -6.23
CA ASP A 65 7.50 4.69 -5.68
C ASP A 65 8.55 4.94 -6.78
N LYS A 66 9.81 5.11 -6.38
CA LYS A 66 10.95 5.32 -7.29
C LYS A 66 11.14 4.22 -8.35
N ASN A 67 10.60 3.02 -8.12
CA ASN A 67 10.69 1.87 -9.02
C ASN A 67 9.44 1.73 -9.90
N GLY A 68 8.47 2.64 -9.79
CA GLY A 68 7.19 2.58 -10.49
C GLY A 68 6.16 1.65 -9.86
N ILE A 69 6.43 1.14 -8.64
CA ILE A 69 5.50 0.29 -7.89
C ILE A 69 4.37 1.15 -7.32
N SER A 70 3.12 0.74 -7.52
CA SER A 70 1.96 1.43 -6.96
C SER A 70 1.95 1.31 -5.44
N ILE A 71 1.71 2.44 -4.76
CA ILE A 71 1.64 2.55 -3.30
C ILE A 71 0.19 2.39 -2.85
N PHE A 72 -0.04 1.53 -1.85
CA PHE A 72 -1.35 1.26 -1.27
C PHE A 72 -1.39 1.66 0.20
N GLU A 73 -2.58 1.89 0.73
CA GLU A 73 -2.81 1.98 2.16
C GLU A 73 -2.29 0.71 2.86
N GLY A 74 -1.63 0.88 4.00
CA GLY A 74 -0.99 -0.21 4.74
C GLY A 74 0.37 -0.65 4.21
N ASP A 75 0.90 -0.03 3.16
CA ASP A 75 2.28 -0.27 2.75
C ASP A 75 3.27 0.38 3.71
N PHE A 76 4.40 -0.26 3.91
CA PHE A 76 5.58 0.35 4.49
C PHE A 76 6.47 0.92 3.40
N ILE A 77 6.72 2.22 3.48
CA ILE A 77 7.61 2.94 2.58
C ILE A 77 8.89 3.33 3.31
N LYS A 78 10.01 3.15 2.63
CA LYS A 78 11.31 3.61 3.08
C LYS A 78 11.69 4.88 2.32
N TYR A 79 12.01 5.95 3.06
CA TYR A 79 12.63 7.13 2.50
C TYR A 79 14.14 7.07 2.67
N ASN A 80 14.86 7.28 1.58
CA ASN A 80 16.31 7.42 1.59
C ASN A 80 16.68 8.89 1.44
N GLN A 81 17.43 9.40 2.42
CA GLN A 81 17.87 10.79 2.44
C GLN A 81 18.58 11.18 1.14
N HIS A 82 18.15 12.27 0.55
CA HIS A 82 18.78 12.88 -0.61
C HIS A 82 19.56 14.15 -0.20
N LYS A 83 20.66 14.42 -0.89
CA LYS A 83 21.44 15.66 -0.70
C LYS A 83 20.57 16.87 -1.01
N GLY A 84 20.34 17.70 0.00
CA GLY A 84 19.50 18.90 -0.10
C GLY A 84 18.22 18.84 0.73
N TYR A 85 17.82 17.67 1.22
CA TYR A 85 16.71 17.52 2.14
C TYR A 85 17.22 17.22 3.54
N MET A 86 16.66 17.91 4.55
CA MET A 86 17.07 17.75 5.95
C MET A 86 16.39 16.54 6.64
N LEU A 87 15.61 15.73 5.90
CA LEU A 87 14.97 14.55 6.47
C LEU A 87 15.96 13.40 6.58
N PRO A 88 16.07 12.74 7.76
CA PRO A 88 16.83 11.50 7.90
C PRO A 88 16.17 10.35 7.12
N ASN A 89 16.86 9.22 6.99
CA ASN A 89 16.23 8.00 6.54
C ASN A 89 15.14 7.57 7.54
N PHE A 90 14.01 7.11 7.05
CA PHE A 90 12.94 6.57 7.88
C PHE A 90 12.15 5.49 7.15
N ILE A 91 11.41 4.68 7.91
CA ILE A 91 10.32 3.85 7.42
C ILE A 91 9.00 4.46 7.90
N ALA A 92 7.99 4.41 7.07
CA ALA A 92 6.68 4.93 7.41
C ALA A 92 5.57 4.02 6.89
N GLU A 93 4.47 3.97 7.62
CA GLU A 93 3.23 3.31 7.21
C GLU A 93 2.36 4.28 6.42
N VAL A 94 1.86 3.83 5.28
CA VAL A 94 0.91 4.58 4.45
C VAL A 94 -0.50 4.45 5.02
N GLN A 95 -1.16 5.57 5.30
CA GLN A 95 -2.46 5.62 5.95
C GLN A 95 -3.39 6.61 5.26
N TRP A 96 -4.71 6.36 5.37
CA TRP A 96 -5.73 7.36 5.08
C TRP A 96 -5.87 8.34 6.25
N ILE A 97 -5.82 9.64 5.97
CA ILE A 97 -5.97 10.71 6.98
C ILE A 97 -7.37 11.29 6.87
N ASN A 98 -8.25 10.91 7.81
CA ASN A 98 -9.66 11.31 7.80
C ASN A 98 -9.85 12.83 7.81
N ASP A 99 -9.11 13.54 8.67
CA ASP A 99 -9.26 14.99 8.87
C ASP A 99 -8.89 15.79 7.61
N SER A 100 -8.00 15.26 6.79
CA SER A 100 -7.52 15.90 5.56
C SER A 100 -8.10 15.26 4.29
N ALA A 101 -8.88 14.17 4.43
CA ALA A 101 -9.45 13.40 3.34
C ALA A 101 -8.43 13.04 2.25
N CYS A 102 -7.24 12.61 2.65
CA CYS A 102 -6.15 12.27 1.75
C CYS A 102 -5.28 11.13 2.30
N PHE A 103 -4.46 10.53 1.45
CA PHE A 103 -3.41 9.62 1.89
C PHE A 103 -2.20 10.38 2.42
N GLY A 104 -1.55 9.78 3.40
CA GLY A 104 -0.31 10.25 3.98
C GLY A 104 0.51 9.10 4.56
N TYR A 105 1.50 9.44 5.35
CA TYR A 105 2.39 8.45 5.96
C TYR A 105 2.70 8.79 7.41
N LYS A 106 2.82 7.77 8.25
CA LYS A 106 3.23 7.83 9.65
C LYS A 106 4.63 7.28 9.80
N ARG A 107 5.58 8.14 10.17
CA ARG A 107 6.99 7.76 10.34
C ARG A 107 7.19 6.93 11.61
N ASN A 108 8.13 5.99 11.57
CA ASN A 108 8.53 5.15 12.70
C ASN A 108 9.30 5.90 13.79
N ASP A 109 9.96 7.00 13.43
CA ASP A 109 10.83 7.78 14.32
C ASP A 109 10.14 8.98 14.98
N VAL A 110 8.81 9.07 14.84
CA VAL A 110 8.00 10.10 15.51
C VAL A 110 7.13 9.48 16.60
N PRO A 111 6.74 10.23 17.64
CA PRO A 111 5.88 9.73 18.70
C PRO A 111 4.52 9.25 18.18
N ASP A 112 3.92 8.27 18.85
CA ASP A 112 2.62 7.70 18.47
C ASP A 112 1.48 8.72 18.42
N TRP A 113 1.55 9.76 19.25
CA TRP A 113 0.57 10.85 19.30
C TRP A 113 0.69 11.85 18.14
N SER A 114 1.77 11.82 17.35
CA SER A 114 1.92 12.72 16.21
C SER A 114 0.98 12.31 15.07
N SER A 115 0.45 13.29 14.36
CA SER A 115 -0.41 13.03 13.20
C SER A 115 0.41 12.52 12.00
N PRO A 116 -0.18 11.67 11.14
CA PRO A 116 0.43 11.33 9.87
C PRO A 116 0.66 12.56 9.00
N THR A 117 1.67 12.53 8.17
CA THR A 117 2.01 13.60 7.23
C THR A 117 1.31 13.35 5.89
N PRO A 118 0.47 14.28 5.40
CA PRO A 118 -0.15 14.15 4.09
C PRO A 118 0.87 14.11 2.96
N PHE A 119 0.62 13.28 1.93
CA PHE A 119 1.43 13.31 0.71
C PHE A 119 1.29 14.62 -0.08
N VAL A 120 0.27 15.43 0.22
CA VAL A 120 -0.07 16.69 -0.49
C VAL A 120 0.66 17.92 0.05
N GLU A 121 1.21 17.88 1.27
CA GLU A 121 1.82 19.05 1.93
C GLU A 121 3.09 19.59 1.24
N HIS A 122 3.61 18.89 0.25
CA HIS A 122 4.86 19.22 -0.42
C HIS A 122 4.66 19.50 -1.91
N ASP A 123 3.80 20.47 -2.26
CA ASP A 123 3.42 20.72 -3.66
C ASP A 123 4.62 21.03 -4.59
N GLU A 124 5.66 21.69 -4.10
CA GLU A 124 6.89 21.91 -4.87
C GLU A 124 7.86 20.70 -4.83
N LEU A 125 7.69 19.81 -3.83
CA LEU A 125 8.56 18.65 -3.58
C LEU A 125 7.90 17.32 -3.98
N LYS A 126 6.65 17.34 -4.41
CA LYS A 126 5.82 16.16 -4.67
C LYS A 126 6.41 15.20 -5.70
N SER A 127 6.98 15.74 -6.76
CA SER A 127 7.64 14.94 -7.79
C SER A 127 8.97 14.36 -7.27
N ASP A 128 9.66 15.09 -6.38
CA ASP A 128 10.99 14.69 -5.92
C ASP A 128 10.93 13.72 -4.74
N PHE A 129 10.01 13.90 -3.78
CA PHE A 129 9.89 13.01 -2.62
C PHE A 129 9.69 11.55 -3.01
N LEU A 130 8.75 11.27 -3.92
CA LEU A 130 8.45 9.92 -4.38
C LEU A 130 9.61 9.26 -5.12
N ASN A 131 10.52 10.04 -5.72
CA ASN A 131 11.74 9.54 -6.35
C ASN A 131 12.76 8.96 -5.34
N PHE A 132 12.56 9.21 -4.04
CA PHE A 132 13.40 8.70 -2.95
C PHE A 132 12.68 7.71 -2.04
N VAL A 133 11.44 7.38 -2.37
CA VAL A 133 10.60 6.43 -1.64
C VAL A 133 10.62 5.08 -2.32
N GLU A 134 10.63 4.02 -1.53
CA GLU A 134 10.56 2.62 -1.96
C GLU A 134 9.58 1.85 -1.08
N VAL A 135 8.66 1.08 -1.69
CA VAL A 135 7.82 0.14 -0.95
C VAL A 135 8.69 -1.02 -0.49
N VAL A 136 8.73 -1.28 0.81
CA VAL A 136 9.61 -2.30 1.44
C VAL A 136 8.83 -3.39 2.18
N GLY A 137 7.52 -3.27 2.30
CA GLY A 137 6.67 -4.23 2.96
C GLY A 137 5.25 -3.69 3.16
N ASN A 138 4.49 -4.34 4.02
CA ASN A 138 3.12 -3.97 4.35
C ASN A 138 2.73 -4.49 5.75
N ILE A 139 1.63 -3.99 6.30
CA ILE A 139 1.16 -4.29 7.67
C ILE A 139 0.71 -5.73 7.90
N TRP A 140 0.51 -6.54 6.85
CA TRP A 140 0.07 -7.94 6.99
C TRP A 140 1.23 -8.93 7.01
N ASP A 141 2.33 -8.59 6.33
CA ASP A 141 3.47 -9.49 6.16
C ASP A 141 4.67 -9.12 7.04
N ASN A 142 4.69 -7.89 7.58
CA ASN A 142 5.87 -7.36 8.24
C ASN A 142 5.52 -6.60 9.53
N GLU A 143 6.42 -6.69 10.51
CA GLU A 143 6.48 -5.76 11.63
C GLU A 143 7.42 -4.59 11.27
N ILE A 144 7.00 -3.35 11.51
CA ILE A 144 7.80 -2.16 11.17
C ILE A 144 9.17 -2.17 11.86
N SER A 145 9.24 -2.72 13.07
CA SER A 145 10.48 -2.88 13.84
C SER A 145 11.51 -3.78 13.15
N GLU A 146 11.05 -4.84 12.47
CA GLU A 146 11.89 -5.75 11.72
C GLU A 146 12.45 -5.05 10.48
N LEU A 147 11.61 -4.30 9.77
CA LEU A 147 12.03 -3.52 8.60
C LEU A 147 13.05 -2.44 8.97
N VAL A 148 12.85 -1.76 10.10
CA VAL A 148 13.81 -0.77 10.63
C VAL A 148 15.17 -1.42 10.89
N ALA A 149 15.18 -2.59 11.53
CA ALA A 149 16.41 -3.34 11.80
C ALA A 149 17.09 -3.83 10.51
N GLN A 150 16.32 -4.36 9.54
CA GLN A 150 16.85 -4.85 8.27
C GLN A 150 17.49 -3.73 7.43
N HIS A 151 16.95 -2.53 7.49
CA HIS A 151 17.43 -1.38 6.70
C HIS A 151 18.42 -0.48 7.45
N SER A 152 18.80 -0.83 8.68
CA SER A 152 19.79 -0.09 9.52
C SER A 152 19.42 1.39 9.69
N ILE A 153 18.16 1.67 9.99
CA ILE A 153 17.60 3.01 10.18
C ILE A 153 17.40 3.30 11.67
#